data_3c8143553a8c4e47315057bab4fd039d
#
_entry.id   3c8143553a8c4e47315057bab4fd039d
#
_cell.length_a   1.000
_cell.length_b   1.000
_cell.length_c   1.000
_cell.angle_alpha   90.00
_cell.angle_beta   90.00
_cell.angle_gamma   90.00
#
_symmetry.space_group_name_H-M   'P 1'
#
loop_
_entity.id
_entity.type
_entity.pdbx_description
1 polymer ?
#
loop_
_entity_poly.entity_id
_entity_poly.type
_entity_poly.pdbx_seq_one_letter_code
_entity_poly.pdbx_strand_id
1 'polypeptide(L)'
;MHETTTLRHGLEDTSIRNLVTEEEPNVLITHQPFTSKLLAKGIHWNSTIEDSIQAVFGVSPEQGRVISGSPWSAISWGTNEYLMTNKNTSSVREFLDSNQPSEGNGMFLVDLSSAYQCFRISGSATIDLITSSCFLDVQNPDFSVNSITACRLGPYRVVIHHVSDPAIFDMYIERSLATPFVGYLVASGYPFKVSYSDP
;
A
#
# COMPACT_ATOMS: atom_id res chain seq x y z
N MET A 1 2.62 -26.82 -21.80
CA MET A 1 1.61 -25.77 -21.94
C MET A 1 1.45 -25.15 -20.56
N HIS A 2 2.19 -24.09 -20.25
CA HIS A 2 2.01 -23.38 -19.00
C HIS A 2 0.86 -22.40 -19.21
N GLU A 3 -0.27 -22.65 -18.54
CA GLU A 3 -1.31 -21.65 -18.39
C GLU A 3 -0.72 -20.46 -17.60
N THR A 4 -0.56 -19.36 -18.29
CA THR A 4 -0.28 -18.07 -17.65
C THR A 4 -1.52 -17.71 -16.85
N THR A 5 -1.52 -17.99 -15.56
CA THR A 5 -2.57 -17.53 -14.65
C THR A 5 -2.50 -16.02 -14.65
N THR A 6 -3.33 -15.37 -15.46
CA THR A 6 -3.54 -13.93 -15.43
C THR A 6 -4.08 -13.60 -14.05
N LEU A 7 -3.25 -12.97 -13.20
CA LEU A 7 -3.69 -12.46 -11.90
C LEU A 7 -4.78 -11.43 -12.17
N ARG A 8 -6.03 -11.84 -11.98
CA ARG A 8 -7.18 -10.96 -12.15
C ARG A 8 -7.13 -9.87 -11.08
N HIS A 9 -7.15 -8.62 -11.51
CA HIS A 9 -7.28 -7.48 -10.61
C HIS A 9 -8.64 -7.56 -9.91
N GLY A 10 -8.68 -7.32 -8.58
CA GLY A 10 -9.88 -7.50 -7.77
C GLY A 10 -11.02 -6.50 -8.02
N LEU A 11 -10.91 -5.65 -9.05
CA LEU A 11 -11.89 -4.65 -9.45
C LEU A 11 -12.51 -4.97 -10.84
N GLU A 12 -12.77 -6.24 -11.14
CA GLU A 12 -13.51 -6.62 -12.36
C GLU A 12 -14.99 -6.20 -12.33
N ASP A 13 -15.43 -5.59 -11.21
CA ASP A 13 -16.79 -5.08 -11.10
C ASP A 13 -16.97 -3.81 -11.94
N THR A 14 -17.64 -3.98 -13.09
CA THR A 14 -18.04 -2.90 -14.01
C THR A 14 -18.83 -1.78 -13.33
N SER A 15 -19.41 -2.02 -12.16
CA SER A 15 -20.14 -1.01 -11.39
C SER A 15 -19.29 0.16 -10.95
N ILE A 16 -17.99 -0.06 -10.67
CA ILE A 16 -17.08 1.01 -10.27
C ILE A 16 -16.62 1.84 -11.47
N ARG A 17 -16.40 1.20 -12.64
CA ARG A 17 -16.00 1.89 -13.87
C ARG A 17 -17.01 2.92 -14.34
N ASN A 18 -18.28 2.77 -13.95
CA ASN A 18 -19.36 3.68 -14.31
C ASN A 18 -19.61 4.76 -13.26
N LEU A 19 -18.85 4.76 -12.15
CA LEU A 19 -19.19 5.62 -11.02
C LEU A 19 -18.81 7.08 -11.23
N VAL A 20 -17.81 7.42 -12.06
CA VAL A 20 -17.52 8.85 -12.31
C VAL A 20 -16.65 9.09 -13.55
N THR A 21 -17.14 9.92 -14.44
CA THR A 21 -16.36 10.64 -15.45
C THR A 21 -16.64 12.14 -15.28
N GLU A 22 -16.01 12.77 -14.33
CA GLU A 22 -15.96 14.24 -14.30
C GLU A 22 -14.85 14.69 -15.25
N GLU A 23 -15.12 15.65 -16.11
CA GLU A 23 -14.15 16.17 -17.10
C GLU A 23 -12.94 16.84 -16.43
N GLU A 24 -13.10 17.35 -15.20
CA GLU A 24 -12.01 17.92 -14.39
C GLU A 24 -12.20 17.51 -12.92
N PRO A 25 -11.71 16.32 -12.51
CA PRO A 25 -11.86 15.87 -11.13
C PRO A 25 -10.94 16.67 -10.19
N ASN A 26 -11.44 17.03 -9.01
CA ASN A 26 -10.63 17.59 -7.93
C ASN A 26 -9.93 16.50 -7.13
N VAL A 27 -10.41 15.24 -7.23
CA VAL A 27 -9.77 14.05 -6.66
C VAL A 27 -9.74 12.95 -7.70
N LEU A 28 -8.56 12.41 -7.95
CA LEU A 28 -8.34 11.25 -8.80
C LEU A 28 -7.91 10.05 -7.93
N ILE A 29 -8.65 8.95 -8.03
CA ILE A 29 -8.30 7.66 -7.45
C ILE A 29 -7.76 6.77 -8.57
N THR A 30 -6.52 6.31 -8.45
CA THR A 30 -5.90 5.43 -9.45
C THR A 30 -5.50 4.12 -8.79
N HIS A 31 -5.98 3.01 -9.33
CA HIS A 31 -5.51 1.69 -8.90
C HIS A 31 -4.04 1.53 -9.29
N GLN A 32 -3.18 1.18 -8.33
CA GLN A 32 -1.77 1.00 -8.61
C GLN A 32 -1.50 -0.40 -9.16
N PRO A 33 -0.53 -0.53 -10.10
CA PRO A 33 -0.16 -1.83 -10.67
C PRO A 33 0.21 -2.84 -9.58
N PHE A 34 0.01 -4.11 -9.92
CA PHE A 34 0.43 -5.19 -9.04
C PHE A 34 1.93 -5.11 -8.74
N THR A 35 2.26 -5.25 -7.47
CA THR A 35 3.63 -5.37 -6.97
C THR A 35 3.75 -6.61 -6.10
N SER A 36 4.89 -7.27 -6.14
CA SER A 36 5.21 -8.31 -5.16
C SER A 36 5.30 -7.71 -3.77
N LYS A 37 4.69 -8.37 -2.79
CA LYS A 37 4.63 -7.90 -1.39
C LYS A 37 4.99 -9.05 -0.47
N LEU A 38 6.10 -8.92 0.26
CA LEU A 38 6.52 -9.86 1.28
C LEU A 38 6.44 -9.18 2.64
N LEU A 39 5.68 -9.76 3.56
CA LEU A 39 5.73 -9.33 4.95
C LEU A 39 6.97 -9.94 5.61
N ALA A 40 7.86 -9.09 6.07
CA ALA A 40 8.96 -9.44 6.96
C ALA A 40 8.53 -9.13 8.39
N LYS A 41 8.47 -10.16 9.24
CA LYS A 41 8.04 -10.05 10.64
C LYS A 41 9.11 -10.61 11.58
N GLY A 42 9.50 -9.84 12.58
CA GLY A 42 10.44 -10.25 13.62
C GLY A 42 9.87 -11.34 14.53
N ILE A 43 10.72 -12.31 14.87
CA ILE A 43 10.34 -13.46 15.71
C ILE A 43 10.38 -13.07 17.19
N HIS A 44 11.28 -12.19 17.59
CA HIS A 44 11.53 -11.82 18.98
C HIS A 44 11.19 -10.36 19.25
N TRP A 45 10.49 -10.10 20.36
CA TRP A 45 10.12 -8.75 20.81
C TRP A 45 11.33 -7.85 21.13
N ASN A 46 12.47 -8.46 21.45
CA ASN A 46 13.68 -7.76 21.91
C ASN A 46 14.77 -7.61 20.83
N SER A 47 14.52 -8.09 19.59
CA SER A 47 15.43 -7.93 18.47
C SER A 47 14.78 -7.09 17.38
N THR A 48 15.51 -6.12 16.89
CA THR A 48 15.13 -5.38 15.71
C THR A 48 15.36 -6.26 14.50
N ILE A 49 14.43 -6.26 13.54
CA ILE A 49 14.57 -7.04 12.30
C ILE A 49 15.28 -6.23 11.21
N GLU A 50 15.62 -4.99 11.49
CA GLU A 50 16.20 -4.07 10.52
C GLU A 50 17.50 -4.60 9.94
N ASP A 51 18.39 -5.15 10.77
CA ASP A 51 19.64 -5.76 10.31
C ASP A 51 19.40 -6.98 9.41
N SER A 52 18.42 -7.80 9.75
CA SER A 52 18.03 -8.96 8.94
C SER A 52 17.44 -8.53 7.61
N ILE A 53 16.61 -7.48 7.60
CA ILE A 53 16.06 -6.91 6.37
C ILE A 53 17.19 -6.32 5.51
N GLN A 54 18.12 -5.59 6.11
CA GLN A 54 19.26 -5.05 5.38
C GLN A 54 20.10 -6.17 4.75
N ALA A 55 20.35 -7.24 5.47
CA ALA A 55 21.13 -8.38 4.96
C ALA A 55 20.45 -9.12 3.81
N VAL A 56 19.12 -9.31 3.88
CA VAL A 56 18.35 -10.09 2.90
C VAL A 56 17.89 -9.26 1.72
N PHE A 57 17.43 -8.03 1.95
CA PHE A 57 16.79 -7.18 0.94
C PHE A 57 17.68 -6.02 0.47
N GLY A 58 18.79 -5.73 1.16
CA GLY A 58 19.70 -4.64 0.81
C GLY A 58 19.13 -3.25 1.09
N VAL A 59 18.13 -3.13 1.96
CA VAL A 59 17.50 -1.86 2.34
C VAL A 59 17.42 -1.75 3.86
N SER A 60 17.78 -0.59 4.42
CA SER A 60 17.66 -0.31 5.86
C SER A 60 16.27 0.29 6.12
N PRO A 61 15.35 -0.46 6.73
CA PRO A 61 14.01 0.05 7.00
C PRO A 61 14.02 1.03 8.18
N GLU A 62 13.00 1.88 8.22
CA GLU A 62 12.77 2.82 9.30
C GLU A 62 11.31 2.79 9.74
N GLN A 63 11.06 2.79 11.05
CA GLN A 63 9.71 2.76 11.59
C GLN A 63 8.93 4.03 11.21
N GLY A 64 7.68 3.84 10.75
CA GLY A 64 6.81 4.95 10.31
C GLY A 64 7.18 5.55 8.95
N ARG A 65 8.12 4.94 8.21
CA ARG A 65 8.61 5.44 6.93
C ARG A 65 8.49 4.42 5.81
N VAL A 66 8.50 4.94 4.59
CA VAL A 66 8.74 4.17 3.37
C VAL A 66 10.13 4.48 2.88
N ILE A 67 10.98 3.47 2.80
CA ILE A 67 12.35 3.58 2.30
C ILE A 67 12.42 2.92 0.93
N SER A 68 12.64 3.76 -0.09
CA SER A 68 12.79 3.28 -1.46
C SER A 68 14.14 2.61 -1.66
N GLY A 69 14.15 1.45 -2.31
CA GLY A 69 15.34 0.69 -2.65
C GLY A 69 15.19 0.01 -4.01
N SER A 70 16.24 -0.68 -4.44
CA SER A 70 16.24 -1.47 -5.69
C SER A 70 16.97 -2.79 -5.44
N PRO A 71 16.33 -3.93 -5.69
CA PRO A 71 14.98 -4.10 -6.27
C PRO A 71 13.83 -3.96 -5.26
N TRP A 72 14.11 -3.93 -3.95
CA TRP A 72 13.11 -3.92 -2.88
C TRP A 72 13.02 -2.56 -2.21
N SER A 73 11.80 -2.15 -1.90
CA SER A 73 11.49 -1.02 -1.00
C SER A 73 10.91 -1.56 0.30
N ALA A 74 11.23 -0.92 1.42
CA ALA A 74 10.72 -1.26 2.74
C ALA A 74 9.62 -0.30 3.16
N ILE A 75 8.48 -0.81 3.54
CA ILE A 75 7.31 -0.08 4.02
C ILE A 75 7.09 -0.46 5.49
N SER A 76 7.15 0.49 6.41
CA SER A 76 6.77 0.24 7.81
C SER A 76 5.31 -0.19 7.87
N TRP A 77 5.04 -1.41 8.34
CA TRP A 77 3.71 -2.00 8.32
C TRP A 77 3.08 -2.10 9.72
N GLY A 78 3.91 -2.31 10.71
CA GLY A 78 3.55 -2.40 12.11
C GLY A 78 4.78 -2.44 12.99
N THR A 79 4.59 -2.63 14.29
CA THR A 79 5.71 -2.80 15.21
C THR A 79 6.46 -4.08 14.87
N ASN A 80 7.75 -3.96 14.54
CA ASN A 80 8.60 -5.08 14.13
C ASN A 80 8.06 -5.85 12.90
N GLU A 81 7.34 -5.13 12.02
CA GLU A 81 6.75 -5.64 10.78
C GLU A 81 7.01 -4.66 9.64
N TYR A 82 7.55 -5.17 8.53
CA TYR A 82 7.79 -4.40 7.31
C TYR A 82 7.23 -5.11 6.09
N LEU A 83 6.54 -4.37 5.24
CA LEU A 83 6.11 -4.86 3.94
C LEU A 83 7.18 -4.52 2.90
N MET A 84 7.86 -5.55 2.42
CA MET A 84 8.85 -5.44 1.36
C MET A 84 8.14 -5.49 0.01
N THR A 85 8.32 -4.45 -0.82
CA THR A 85 7.65 -4.37 -2.12
C THR A 85 8.66 -4.36 -3.25
N ASN A 86 8.34 -5.07 -4.34
CA ASN A 86 9.14 -5.13 -5.56
C ASN A 86 8.24 -4.98 -6.78
N LYS A 87 8.59 -4.07 -7.68
CA LYS A 87 7.87 -3.85 -8.95
C LYS A 87 8.09 -4.99 -9.94
N ASN A 88 9.21 -5.71 -9.82
CA ASN A 88 9.46 -6.88 -10.63
C ASN A 88 8.73 -8.09 -10.02
N THR A 89 7.76 -8.63 -10.74
CA THR A 89 6.86 -9.68 -10.26
C THR A 89 7.43 -11.09 -10.47
N SER A 90 8.59 -11.23 -11.12
CA SER A 90 9.20 -12.54 -11.35
C SER A 90 9.79 -13.08 -10.05
N SER A 91 9.19 -14.16 -9.57
CA SER A 91 9.70 -15.11 -8.58
C SER A 91 9.76 -14.70 -7.09
N VAL A 92 8.66 -14.16 -6.53
CA VAL A 92 8.49 -14.13 -5.07
C VAL A 92 8.73 -15.51 -4.45
N ARG A 93 8.29 -16.58 -5.14
CA ARG A 93 8.43 -17.94 -4.64
C ARG A 93 9.89 -18.39 -4.61
N GLU A 94 10.66 -18.15 -5.68
CA GLU A 94 12.08 -18.47 -5.69
C GLU A 94 12.87 -17.66 -4.67
N PHE A 95 12.48 -16.39 -4.48
CA PHE A 95 13.07 -15.56 -3.43
C PHE A 95 12.79 -16.12 -2.04
N LEU A 96 11.54 -16.53 -1.77
CA LEU A 96 11.15 -17.16 -0.50
C LEU A 96 11.89 -18.48 -0.29
N ASP A 97 11.95 -19.35 -1.31
CA ASP A 97 12.62 -20.64 -1.21
C ASP A 97 14.12 -20.49 -0.93
N SER A 98 14.74 -19.42 -1.46
CA SER A 98 16.17 -19.13 -1.26
C SER A 98 16.49 -18.38 0.05
N ASN A 99 15.52 -17.69 0.64
CA ASN A 99 15.70 -16.80 1.78
C ASN A 99 14.80 -17.15 2.96
N GLN A 100 14.23 -18.38 3.01
CA GLN A 100 13.51 -18.82 4.20
C GLN A 100 14.43 -18.72 5.42
N PRO A 101 13.95 -18.15 6.52
CA PRO A 101 14.77 -17.99 7.70
C PRO A 101 15.27 -19.35 8.17
N SER A 102 16.57 -19.54 8.17
CA SER A 102 17.19 -20.51 9.06
C SER A 102 16.96 -20.02 10.49
N GLU A 103 16.95 -20.92 11.47
CA GLU A 103 16.69 -20.62 12.90
C GLU A 103 17.51 -19.44 13.50
N GLY A 104 18.43 -18.84 12.73
CA GLY A 104 19.28 -17.71 13.13
C GLY A 104 18.86 -16.32 12.62
N ASN A 105 17.96 -16.20 11.63
CA ASN A 105 17.73 -14.89 10.99
C ASN A 105 16.65 -14.03 11.67
N GLY A 106 16.02 -14.51 12.74
CA GLY A 106 15.14 -13.71 13.60
C GLY A 106 13.88 -13.13 12.91
N MET A 107 13.57 -13.50 11.66
CA MET A 107 12.38 -13.01 10.96
C MET A 107 11.64 -14.08 10.16
N PHE A 108 10.33 -13.92 10.00
CA PHE A 108 9.50 -14.67 9.06
C PHE A 108 9.22 -13.87 7.80
N LEU A 109 9.13 -14.56 6.66
CA LEU A 109 8.68 -13.98 5.39
C LEU A 109 7.35 -14.63 4.98
N VAL A 110 6.37 -13.79 4.65
CA VAL A 110 5.05 -14.24 4.19
C VAL A 110 4.69 -13.52 2.89
N ASP A 111 4.27 -14.28 1.86
CA ASP A 111 3.76 -13.69 0.62
C ASP A 111 2.38 -13.09 0.83
N LEU A 112 2.30 -11.77 0.73
CA LEU A 112 1.07 -10.97 0.78
C LEU A 112 0.77 -10.28 -0.56
N SER A 113 1.39 -10.69 -1.66
CA SER A 113 1.25 -10.06 -2.96
C SER A 113 -0.21 -9.94 -3.42
N SER A 114 -1.00 -10.97 -3.13
CA SER A 114 -2.43 -10.99 -3.47
C SER A 114 -3.35 -10.51 -2.35
N ALA A 115 -2.83 -10.21 -1.15
CA ALA A 115 -3.65 -9.88 0.00
C ALA A 115 -4.06 -8.41 0.04
N TYR A 116 -3.25 -7.51 -0.52
CA TYR A 116 -3.47 -6.08 -0.48
C TYR A 116 -3.51 -5.44 -1.86
N GLN A 117 -4.42 -4.47 -2.01
CA GLN A 117 -4.49 -3.55 -3.14
C GLN A 117 -3.96 -2.18 -2.71
N CYS A 118 -3.43 -1.43 -3.67
CA CYS A 118 -2.96 -0.07 -3.45
C CYS A 118 -3.70 0.88 -4.37
N PHE A 119 -4.24 1.95 -3.80
CA PHE A 119 -4.89 3.04 -4.52
C PHE A 119 -4.14 4.33 -4.28
N ARG A 120 -3.76 5.01 -5.36
CA ARG A 120 -3.21 6.36 -5.30
C ARG A 120 -4.33 7.36 -5.34
N ILE A 121 -4.30 8.32 -4.42
CA ILE A 121 -5.24 9.42 -4.36
C ILE A 121 -4.47 10.71 -4.56
N SER A 122 -4.92 11.53 -5.49
CA SER A 122 -4.28 12.79 -5.88
C SER A 122 -5.32 13.82 -6.31
N GLY A 123 -4.91 15.08 -6.36
CA GLY A 123 -5.76 16.20 -6.78
C GLY A 123 -5.91 17.27 -5.72
N SER A 124 -6.49 18.41 -6.10
CA SER A 124 -6.56 19.61 -5.26
C SER A 124 -7.40 19.46 -3.99
N ALA A 125 -8.39 18.54 -3.99
CA ALA A 125 -9.26 18.29 -2.84
C ALA A 125 -8.93 16.97 -2.11
N THR A 126 -7.75 16.38 -2.35
CA THR A 126 -7.34 15.12 -1.71
C THR A 126 -7.29 15.23 -0.19
N ILE A 127 -6.73 16.32 0.33
CA ILE A 127 -6.62 16.57 1.77
C ILE A 127 -8.02 16.68 2.39
N ASP A 128 -8.92 17.41 1.75
CA ASP A 128 -10.29 17.58 2.24
C ASP A 128 -11.06 16.27 2.28
N LEU A 129 -10.89 15.41 1.26
CA LEU A 129 -11.46 14.07 1.24
C LEU A 129 -10.95 13.21 2.41
N ILE A 130 -9.64 13.20 2.64
CA ILE A 130 -9.03 12.41 3.72
C ILE A 130 -9.49 12.91 5.07
N THR A 131 -9.40 14.21 5.33
CA THR A 131 -9.75 14.80 6.63
C THR A 131 -11.23 14.73 6.95
N SER A 132 -12.11 14.72 5.94
CA SER A 132 -13.55 14.50 6.13
C SER A 132 -13.90 13.10 6.63
N SER A 133 -13.01 12.12 6.43
CA SER A 133 -13.27 10.70 6.67
C SER A 133 -12.30 10.03 7.65
N CYS A 134 -11.24 10.73 8.05
CA CYS A 134 -10.17 10.22 8.90
C CYS A 134 -9.75 11.23 9.97
N PHE A 135 -9.43 10.76 11.17
CA PHE A 135 -8.89 11.61 12.24
C PHE A 135 -7.37 11.85 12.10
N LEU A 136 -6.72 11.25 11.11
CA LEU A 136 -5.31 11.52 10.85
C LEU A 136 -5.15 12.94 10.29
N ASP A 137 -4.36 13.75 10.98
CA ASP A 137 -3.95 15.05 10.46
C ASP A 137 -2.82 14.86 9.42
N VAL A 138 -3.22 14.75 8.15
CA VAL A 138 -2.27 14.58 7.03
C VAL A 138 -1.51 15.87 6.69
N GLN A 139 -1.90 17.00 7.28
CA GLN A 139 -1.22 18.31 7.14
C GLN A 139 -0.20 18.55 8.27
N ASN A 140 -0.15 17.65 9.27
CA ASN A 140 0.85 17.75 10.32
C ASN A 140 2.26 17.67 9.71
N PRO A 141 3.18 18.61 10.01
CA PRO A 141 4.55 18.58 9.52
C PRO A 141 5.32 17.28 9.81
N ASP A 142 4.95 16.58 10.89
CA ASP A 142 5.54 15.27 11.24
C ASP A 142 5.11 14.17 10.28
N PHE A 143 3.94 14.32 9.58
CA PHE A 143 3.50 13.42 8.53
C PHE A 143 3.99 13.89 7.15
N SER A 144 5.30 14.01 7.01
CA SER A 144 5.99 14.46 5.81
C SER A 144 6.05 13.39 4.71
N VAL A 145 6.55 13.75 3.53
CA VAL A 145 6.79 12.80 2.42
C VAL A 145 7.55 11.58 2.90
N ASN A 146 7.14 10.41 2.42
CA ASN A 146 7.54 9.06 2.85
C ASN A 146 7.10 8.65 4.27
N SER A 147 6.31 9.47 4.97
CA SER A 147 5.65 9.00 6.20
C SER A 147 4.53 8.02 5.86
N ILE A 148 4.36 7.01 6.73
CA ILE A 148 3.33 5.98 6.59
C ILE A 148 2.75 5.63 7.96
N THR A 149 1.44 5.41 8.00
CA THR A 149 0.76 4.98 9.23
C THR A 149 -0.53 4.23 8.91
N ALA A 150 -0.96 3.38 9.84
CA ALA A 150 -2.27 2.77 9.78
C ALA A 150 -3.32 3.70 10.40
N CYS A 151 -4.44 3.89 9.72
CA CYS A 151 -5.56 4.68 10.22
C CYS A 151 -6.91 4.05 9.84
N ARG A 152 -7.99 4.66 10.33
CA ARG A 152 -9.35 4.34 9.87
C ARG A 152 -9.83 5.46 8.98
N LEU A 153 -10.26 5.10 7.77
CA LEU A 153 -10.91 6.00 6.83
C LEU A 153 -12.37 5.54 6.71
N GLY A 154 -13.25 6.23 7.41
CA GLY A 154 -14.61 5.76 7.63
C GLY A 154 -14.64 4.38 8.29
N PRO A 155 -15.34 3.37 7.72
CA PRO A 155 -15.40 2.03 8.28
C PRO A 155 -14.14 1.18 8.01
N TYR A 156 -13.25 1.62 7.11
CA TYR A 156 -12.13 0.83 6.63
C TYR A 156 -10.85 1.09 7.41
N ARG A 157 -10.10 0.02 7.72
CA ARG A 157 -8.71 0.14 8.15
C ARG A 157 -7.83 0.18 6.90
N VAL A 158 -7.05 1.25 6.78
CA VAL A 158 -6.12 1.45 5.68
C VAL A 158 -4.73 1.76 6.21
N VAL A 159 -3.71 1.50 5.39
CA VAL A 159 -2.36 2.02 5.63
C VAL A 159 -2.14 3.13 4.60
N ILE A 160 -1.91 4.35 5.09
CA ILE A 160 -1.75 5.55 4.27
C ILE A 160 -0.28 5.97 4.22
N HIS A 161 0.23 6.18 3.02
CA HIS A 161 1.59 6.63 2.72
C HIS A 161 1.54 7.98 2.01
N HIS A 162 2.25 8.97 2.54
CA HIS A 162 2.44 10.26 1.89
C HIS A 162 3.55 10.13 0.83
N VAL A 163 3.16 10.08 -0.43
CA VAL A 163 4.08 9.81 -1.54
C VAL A 163 4.83 11.06 -1.98
N SER A 164 4.13 12.17 -2.13
CA SER A 164 4.73 13.44 -2.54
C SER A 164 3.79 14.62 -2.30
N ASP A 165 4.39 15.81 -2.19
CA ASP A 165 3.66 17.06 -2.19
C ASP A 165 3.10 17.39 -3.60
N PRO A 166 2.00 18.17 -3.71
CA PRO A 166 1.30 18.79 -2.57
C PRO A 166 0.34 17.84 -1.84
N ALA A 167 -0.15 16.77 -2.43
CA ALA A 167 -1.13 15.88 -1.80
C ALA A 167 -1.32 14.59 -2.59
N ILE A 168 -0.27 13.76 -2.69
CA ILE A 168 -0.35 12.43 -3.28
C ILE A 168 -0.16 11.39 -2.20
N PHE A 169 -1.17 10.53 -2.03
CA PHE A 169 -1.18 9.47 -1.04
C PHE A 169 -1.44 8.12 -1.66
N ASP A 170 -0.71 7.09 -1.23
CA ASP A 170 -1.01 5.69 -1.53
C ASP A 170 -1.74 5.07 -0.34
N MET A 171 -2.86 4.41 -0.60
CA MET A 171 -3.67 3.73 0.41
C MET A 171 -3.69 2.24 0.15
N TYR A 172 -3.20 1.48 1.11
CA TYR A 172 -3.21 0.02 1.07
C TYR A 172 -4.41 -0.50 1.83
N ILE A 173 -5.18 -1.37 1.19
CA ILE A 173 -6.36 -2.02 1.77
C ILE A 173 -6.37 -3.51 1.43
N GLU A 174 -6.98 -4.31 2.28
CA GLU A 174 -7.21 -5.73 2.01
C GLU A 174 -8.01 -5.89 0.69
N ARG A 175 -7.56 -6.83 -0.14
CA ARG A 175 -8.14 -7.06 -1.46
C ARG A 175 -9.66 -7.30 -1.42
N SER A 176 -10.13 -8.04 -0.42
CA SER A 176 -11.56 -8.33 -0.22
C SER A 176 -12.41 -7.09 0.01
N LEU A 177 -11.80 -6.00 0.50
CA LEU A 177 -12.45 -4.73 0.80
C LEU A 177 -12.20 -3.66 -0.27
N ALA A 178 -11.45 -3.96 -1.33
CA ALA A 178 -11.04 -2.98 -2.33
C ALA A 178 -12.24 -2.32 -3.05
N THR A 179 -13.16 -3.13 -3.57
CA THR A 179 -14.37 -2.65 -4.28
C THR A 179 -15.25 -1.76 -3.40
N PRO A 180 -15.71 -2.21 -2.21
CA PRO A 180 -16.52 -1.36 -1.35
C PRO A 180 -15.75 -0.13 -0.80
N PHE A 181 -14.44 -0.21 -0.67
CA PHE A 181 -13.61 0.93 -0.27
C PHE A 181 -13.61 2.04 -1.34
N VAL A 182 -13.39 1.69 -2.61
CA VAL A 182 -13.46 2.67 -3.71
C VAL A 182 -14.87 3.27 -3.79
N GLY A 183 -15.91 2.46 -3.66
CA GLY A 183 -17.29 2.94 -3.61
C GLY A 183 -17.53 3.93 -2.46
N TYR A 184 -16.96 3.66 -1.28
CA TYR A 184 -17.01 4.58 -0.14
C TYR A 184 -16.28 5.90 -0.44
N LEU A 185 -15.08 5.86 -1.02
CA LEU A 185 -14.31 7.06 -1.37
C LEU A 185 -15.06 7.94 -2.38
N VAL A 186 -15.68 7.32 -3.39
CA VAL A 186 -16.49 8.04 -4.38
C VAL A 186 -17.73 8.67 -3.71
N ALA A 187 -18.43 7.93 -2.86
CA ALA A 187 -19.62 8.41 -2.19
C ALA A 187 -19.33 9.56 -1.20
N SER A 188 -18.29 9.40 -0.36
CA SER A 188 -17.86 10.46 0.58
C SER A 188 -17.22 11.64 -0.13
N GLY A 189 -16.62 11.39 -1.29
CA GLY A 189 -15.99 12.41 -2.12
C GLY A 189 -16.94 13.16 -3.05
N TYR A 190 -18.25 12.88 -3.02
CA TYR A 190 -19.23 13.53 -3.90
C TYR A 190 -19.10 15.07 -3.95
N PRO A 191 -18.87 15.79 -2.84
CA PRO A 191 -18.67 17.24 -2.87
C PRO A 191 -17.38 17.67 -3.57
N PHE A 192 -16.42 16.77 -3.75
CA PHE A 192 -15.06 17.03 -4.25
C PHE A 192 -14.86 16.60 -5.70
N LYS A 193 -15.89 16.16 -6.41
CA LYS A 193 -15.78 15.65 -7.79
C LYS A 193 -14.69 14.57 -7.92
N VAL A 194 -14.96 13.39 -7.40
CA VAL A 194 -14.04 12.25 -7.44
C VAL A 194 -14.16 11.51 -8.75
N SER A 195 -13.02 11.18 -9.36
CA SER A 195 -12.92 10.27 -10.50
C SER A 195 -12.07 9.05 -10.14
N TYR A 196 -12.40 7.91 -10.74
CA TYR A 196 -11.64 6.67 -10.61
C TYR A 196 -11.04 6.29 -11.97
N SER A 197 -9.77 5.89 -11.97
CA SER A 197 -9.05 5.39 -13.15
C SER A 197 -8.43 4.03 -12.85
N ASP A 198 -8.70 3.07 -13.69
CA ASP A 198 -8.00 1.78 -13.75
C ASP A 198 -6.71 1.96 -14.56
N PRO A 199 -5.58 1.28 -14.24
CA PRO A 199 -4.33 1.39 -14.98
C PRO A 199 -4.41 0.87 -16.39
#